data_feefa77140ebc82ef690921fc4f8c0e1
#
_entry.id   feefa77140ebc82ef690921fc4f8c0e1
#
_cell.length_a   1.000
_cell.length_b   1.000
_cell.length_c   1.000
_cell.angle_alpha   90.00
_cell.angle_beta   90.00
_cell.angle_gamma   90.00
#
_symmetry.space_group_name_H-M   'P 1'
#
loop_
_entity.id
_entity.type
_entity.pdbx_description
1 polymer ?
#
loop_
_entity_poly.entity_id
_entity_poly.type
_entity_poly.pdbx_seq_one_letter_code
_entity_poly.pdbx_strand_id
1 'polypeptide(L)'
;MDLKTIRSGLERIRAQIYGGDEAEIWIWVIPERLACAQRPLRDNPRFGGGPGRRPPPLPPEARPFAEAWVDRVIQAGFRSVISLLEVAQLEHHYVGGGLNLHPEGLLGYYRSRGLAVESIPCTDYQPPTVSQKQQALDAFHRLPKPVLLHCSAGIDRSSPVAAFLSEHDNSK
;
A
#
# COMPACT_ATOMS: atom_id res chain seq x y z
N MET A 1 9.83 11.95 8.94
CA MET A 1 10.70 11.64 7.75
C MET A 1 10.23 12.49 6.57
N ASP A 2 11.13 13.14 5.86
CA ASP A 2 10.77 14.01 4.73
C ASP A 2 10.39 13.23 3.46
N LEU A 3 9.70 13.93 2.55
CA LEU A 3 9.17 13.36 1.30
C LEU A 3 10.27 12.74 0.42
N LYS A 4 11.44 13.37 0.32
CA LYS A 4 12.54 12.90 -0.54
C LYS A 4 13.08 11.56 -0.03
N THR A 5 13.28 11.45 1.26
CA THR A 5 13.76 10.21 1.92
C THR A 5 12.75 9.07 1.73
N ILE A 6 11.45 9.36 1.91
CA ILE A 6 10.38 8.37 1.69
C ILE A 6 10.40 7.86 0.25
N ARG A 7 10.41 8.77 -0.72
CA ARG A 7 10.44 8.39 -2.15
C ARG A 7 11.64 7.54 -2.50
N SER A 8 12.84 7.96 -2.12
CA SER A 8 14.08 7.23 -2.40
C SER A 8 14.06 5.82 -1.80
N GLY A 9 13.53 5.66 -0.58
CA GLY A 9 13.38 4.36 0.05
C GLY A 9 12.42 3.44 -0.72
N LEU A 10 11.28 3.96 -1.15
CA LEU A 10 10.30 3.19 -1.93
C LEU A 10 10.81 2.86 -3.34
N GLU A 11 11.51 3.78 -4.01
CA GLU A 11 12.14 3.52 -5.31
C GLU A 11 13.20 2.42 -5.22
N ARG A 12 13.98 2.40 -4.13
CA ARG A 12 14.93 1.32 -3.85
C ARG A 12 14.23 -0.02 -3.70
N ILE A 13 13.18 -0.10 -2.89
CA ILE A 13 12.38 -1.33 -2.71
C ILE A 13 11.79 -1.80 -4.03
N ARG A 14 11.23 -0.90 -4.84
CA ARG A 14 10.69 -1.23 -6.15
C ARG A 14 11.75 -1.85 -7.07
N ALA A 15 12.95 -1.26 -7.11
CA ALA A 15 14.06 -1.80 -7.90
C ALA A 15 14.48 -3.20 -7.43
N GLN A 16 14.50 -3.45 -6.13
CA GLN A 16 14.79 -4.78 -5.56
C GLN A 16 13.72 -5.80 -5.98
N ILE A 17 12.44 -5.46 -5.85
CA ILE A 17 11.34 -6.35 -6.25
C ILE A 17 11.39 -6.66 -7.76
N TYR A 18 11.67 -5.67 -8.61
CA TYR A 18 11.88 -5.91 -10.05
C TYR A 18 13.04 -6.86 -10.32
N GLY A 19 14.07 -6.83 -9.50
CA GLY A 19 15.20 -7.76 -9.53
C GLY A 19 14.89 -9.14 -8.94
N GLY A 20 13.69 -9.38 -8.43
CA GLY A 20 13.27 -10.64 -7.81
C GLY A 20 13.58 -10.74 -6.32
N ASP A 21 14.03 -9.66 -5.68
CA ASP A 21 14.26 -9.61 -4.23
C ASP A 21 13.10 -8.90 -3.54
N GLU A 22 12.29 -9.69 -2.82
CA GLU A 22 11.16 -9.22 -2.02
C GLU A 22 11.47 -9.23 -0.50
N ALA A 23 12.73 -9.20 -0.09
CA ALA A 23 13.10 -9.20 1.33
C ALA A 23 12.48 -8.01 2.08
N GLU A 24 12.45 -6.84 1.45
CA GLU A 24 11.78 -5.64 1.95
C GLU A 24 10.60 -5.28 1.05
N ILE A 25 9.41 -5.02 1.64
CA ILE A 25 8.21 -4.59 0.90
C ILE A 25 7.59 -3.29 1.44
N TRP A 26 8.15 -2.72 2.51
CA TRP A 26 7.78 -1.41 3.06
C TRP A 26 8.99 -0.68 3.62
N ILE A 27 8.83 0.62 3.84
CA ILE A 27 9.74 1.43 4.65
C ILE A 27 9.01 1.96 5.88
N TRP A 28 9.69 2.04 7.02
CA TRP A 28 9.18 2.73 8.19
C TRP A 28 9.35 4.24 8.02
N VAL A 29 8.23 4.97 8.10
CA VAL A 29 8.18 6.44 8.06
C VAL A 29 8.20 7.01 9.47
N ILE A 30 7.43 6.41 10.35
CA ILE A 30 7.48 6.61 11.80
C ILE A 30 7.71 5.23 12.41
N PRO A 31 8.83 5.00 13.12
CA PRO A 31 9.16 3.68 13.66
C PRO A 31 8.01 3.06 14.44
N GLU A 32 7.70 1.81 14.15
CA GLU A 32 6.64 1.01 14.80
C GLU A 32 5.22 1.61 14.77
N ARG A 33 4.99 2.67 14.00
CA ARG A 33 3.68 3.35 13.93
C ARG A 33 3.13 3.50 12.52
N LEU A 34 3.99 3.91 11.57
CA LEU A 34 3.60 4.13 10.18
C LEU A 34 4.65 3.59 9.23
N ALA A 35 4.25 2.70 8.36
CA ALA A 35 5.06 2.29 7.20
C ALA A 35 4.35 2.64 5.89
N CYS A 36 5.15 2.77 4.83
CA CYS A 36 4.67 3.03 3.49
C CYS A 36 5.13 1.92 2.53
N ALA A 37 4.23 1.49 1.65
CA ALA A 37 4.46 0.40 0.69
C ALA A 37 3.83 0.69 -0.67
N GLN A 38 4.16 -0.15 -1.64
CA GLN A 38 3.33 -0.35 -2.83
C GLN A 38 2.15 -1.27 -2.50
N ARG A 39 1.13 -1.33 -3.38
CA ARG A 39 0.09 -2.34 -3.26
C ARG A 39 0.64 -3.76 -3.46
N PRO A 40 -0.02 -4.80 -2.94
CA PRO A 40 0.43 -6.18 -3.12
C PRO A 40 0.70 -6.51 -4.59
N LEU A 41 1.87 -7.12 -4.85
CA LEU A 41 2.32 -7.64 -6.15
C LEU A 41 2.45 -6.61 -7.30
N ARG A 42 2.39 -5.31 -7.00
CA ARG A 42 2.43 -4.26 -8.05
C ARG A 42 3.67 -4.38 -8.94
N ASP A 43 4.83 -4.58 -8.35
CA ASP A 43 6.11 -4.60 -9.05
C ASP A 43 6.68 -6.01 -9.23
N ASN A 44 5.91 -7.04 -8.84
CA ASN A 44 6.36 -8.43 -9.02
C ASN A 44 6.44 -8.79 -10.52
N PRO A 45 7.64 -9.13 -11.03
CA PRO A 45 7.83 -9.39 -12.46
C PRO A 45 7.06 -10.61 -12.97
N ARG A 46 6.74 -11.56 -12.09
CA ARG A 46 5.93 -12.74 -12.42
C ARG A 46 4.52 -12.37 -12.89
N PHE A 47 3.98 -11.25 -12.40
CA PHE A 47 2.62 -10.79 -12.71
C PHE A 47 2.61 -9.49 -13.51
N GLY A 48 3.61 -9.29 -14.36
CA GLY A 48 3.69 -8.17 -15.28
C GLY A 48 4.19 -6.86 -14.67
N GLY A 49 4.70 -6.89 -13.44
CA GLY A 49 5.42 -5.77 -12.84
C GLY A 49 6.71 -5.48 -13.60
N GLY A 50 7.12 -4.21 -13.63
CA GLY A 50 8.38 -3.81 -14.26
C GLY A 50 8.44 -2.30 -14.48
N PRO A 51 9.67 -1.75 -14.67
CA PRO A 51 9.85 -0.33 -14.93
C PRO A 51 9.06 0.12 -16.16
N GLY A 52 8.32 1.22 -16.04
CA GLY A 52 7.55 1.79 -17.13
C GLY A 52 6.36 0.95 -17.64
N ARG A 53 6.07 -0.17 -17.00
CA ARG A 53 4.93 -1.01 -17.35
C ARG A 53 3.69 -0.69 -16.51
N ARG A 54 2.54 -0.71 -17.16
CA ARG A 54 1.23 -0.73 -16.50
C ARG A 54 0.87 -2.18 -16.20
N PRO A 55 0.85 -2.62 -14.93
CA PRO A 55 0.58 -4.02 -14.61
C PRO A 55 -0.85 -4.41 -15.05
N PRO A 56 -1.01 -5.62 -15.63
CA PRO A 56 -2.32 -6.17 -15.94
C PRO A 56 -3.10 -6.50 -14.65
N PRO A 57 -4.39 -6.86 -14.76
CA PRO A 57 -5.12 -7.48 -13.66
C PRO A 57 -4.40 -8.74 -13.17
N LEU A 58 -4.45 -8.98 -11.86
CA LEU A 58 -3.83 -10.16 -11.27
C LEU A 58 -4.64 -11.42 -11.61
N PRO A 59 -4.00 -12.46 -12.18
CA PRO A 59 -4.66 -13.70 -12.53
C PRO A 59 -4.91 -14.58 -11.29
N PRO A 60 -5.72 -15.65 -11.41
CA PRO A 60 -5.97 -16.60 -10.30
C PRO A 60 -4.70 -17.18 -9.67
N GLU A 61 -3.66 -17.41 -10.46
CA GLU A 61 -2.37 -17.95 -10.02
C GLU A 61 -1.60 -16.99 -9.08
N ALA A 62 -1.96 -15.71 -9.07
CA ALA A 62 -1.37 -14.72 -8.17
C ALA A 62 -1.90 -14.83 -6.72
N ARG A 63 -3.00 -15.56 -6.50
CA ARG A 63 -3.66 -15.65 -5.19
C ARG A 63 -2.72 -16.04 -4.05
N PRO A 64 -1.96 -17.15 -4.10
CA PRO A 64 -1.08 -17.53 -2.99
C PRO A 64 0.00 -16.49 -2.71
N PHE A 65 0.44 -15.73 -3.71
CA PHE A 65 1.43 -14.68 -3.55
C PHE A 65 0.83 -13.42 -2.90
N ALA A 66 -0.40 -13.06 -3.27
CA ALA A 66 -1.14 -11.97 -2.64
C ALA A 66 -1.45 -12.29 -1.17
N GLU A 67 -1.87 -13.52 -0.89
CA GLU A 67 -2.09 -14.02 0.47
C GLU A 67 -0.80 -13.97 1.29
N ALA A 68 0.31 -14.47 0.74
CA ALA A 68 1.61 -14.43 1.40
C ALA A 68 2.11 -13.00 1.68
N TRP A 69 1.84 -12.05 0.77
CA TRP A 69 2.16 -10.64 1.00
C TRP A 69 1.40 -10.07 2.21
N VAL A 70 0.10 -10.37 2.31
CA VAL A 70 -0.73 -9.95 3.46
C VAL A 70 -0.30 -10.65 4.74
N ASP A 71 0.05 -11.94 4.67
CA ASP A 71 0.57 -12.69 5.82
C ASP A 71 1.85 -12.06 6.38
N ARG A 72 2.76 -11.62 5.52
CA ARG A 72 3.98 -10.91 5.95
C ARG A 72 3.65 -9.61 6.69
N VAL A 73 2.67 -8.84 6.20
CA VAL A 73 2.20 -7.62 6.86
C VAL A 73 1.69 -7.94 8.26
N ILE A 74 0.85 -8.97 8.40
CA ILE A 74 0.28 -9.39 9.69
C ILE A 74 1.38 -9.91 10.62
N GLN A 75 2.28 -10.75 10.14
CA GLN A 75 3.39 -11.32 10.92
C GLN A 75 4.37 -10.24 11.41
N ALA A 76 4.52 -9.15 10.66
CA ALA A 76 5.29 -7.99 11.09
C ALA A 76 4.57 -7.12 12.14
N GLY A 77 3.36 -7.51 12.54
CA GLY A 77 2.61 -6.86 13.61
C GLY A 77 1.71 -5.71 13.17
N PHE A 78 1.59 -5.44 11.86
CA PHE A 78 0.65 -4.42 11.38
C PHE A 78 -0.78 -4.75 11.80
N ARG A 79 -1.51 -3.72 12.18
CA ARG A 79 -2.90 -3.83 12.67
C ARG A 79 -3.90 -3.12 11.78
N SER A 80 -3.42 -2.22 10.94
CA SER A 80 -4.28 -1.39 10.09
C SER A 80 -3.65 -1.12 8.73
N VAL A 81 -4.52 -0.88 7.75
CA VAL A 81 -4.13 -0.44 6.41
C VAL A 81 -4.91 0.83 6.03
N ILE A 82 -4.21 1.82 5.48
CA ILE A 82 -4.81 2.94 4.76
C ILE A 82 -4.50 2.74 3.28
N SER A 83 -5.54 2.54 2.48
CA SER A 83 -5.43 2.40 1.02
C SER A 83 -5.83 3.68 0.32
N LEU A 84 -4.96 4.19 -0.55
CA LEU A 84 -5.22 5.35 -1.39
C LEU A 84 -5.58 4.98 -2.84
N LEU A 85 -5.85 3.70 -3.09
CA LEU A 85 -6.26 3.22 -4.41
C LEU A 85 -7.66 3.72 -4.78
N GLU A 86 -7.83 4.09 -6.03
CA GLU A 86 -9.16 4.33 -6.60
C GLU A 86 -9.96 3.02 -6.66
N VAL A 87 -11.28 3.13 -6.57
CA VAL A 87 -12.17 1.97 -6.68
C VAL A 87 -11.92 1.20 -7.99
N ALA A 88 -11.77 1.92 -9.09
CA ALA A 88 -11.47 1.31 -10.40
C ALA A 88 -10.14 0.54 -10.41
N GLN A 89 -9.14 0.97 -9.64
CA GLN A 89 -7.86 0.24 -9.52
C GLN A 89 -8.00 -1.03 -8.68
N LEU A 90 -8.77 -0.97 -7.60
CA LEU A 90 -9.08 -2.15 -6.78
C LEU A 90 -9.82 -3.21 -7.59
N GLU A 91 -10.84 -2.81 -8.33
CA GLU A 91 -11.61 -3.67 -9.25
C GLU A 91 -10.69 -4.27 -10.33
N HIS A 92 -9.94 -3.42 -11.04
CA HIS A 92 -9.08 -3.85 -12.13
C HIS A 92 -8.04 -4.88 -11.68
N HIS A 93 -7.31 -4.59 -10.60
CA HIS A 93 -6.16 -5.41 -10.20
C HIS A 93 -6.54 -6.65 -9.39
N TYR A 94 -7.57 -6.57 -8.55
CA TYR A 94 -7.86 -7.60 -7.56
C TYR A 94 -9.19 -8.33 -7.78
N VAL A 95 -9.95 -7.97 -8.81
CA VAL A 95 -11.22 -8.61 -9.18
C VAL A 95 -11.22 -9.01 -10.66
N GLY A 96 -10.94 -8.06 -11.56
CA GLY A 96 -11.10 -8.21 -13.01
C GLY A 96 -10.25 -9.31 -13.66
N GLY A 97 -9.11 -9.69 -13.06
CA GLY A 97 -8.24 -10.78 -13.53
C GLY A 97 -8.65 -12.18 -13.04
N GLY A 98 -9.69 -12.28 -12.23
CA GLY A 98 -10.13 -13.56 -11.66
C GLY A 98 -9.32 -14.01 -10.44
N LEU A 99 -8.56 -13.13 -9.81
CA LEU A 99 -7.78 -13.43 -8.60
C LEU A 99 -8.62 -14.04 -7.48
N ASN A 100 -9.86 -13.60 -7.36
CA ASN A 100 -10.86 -14.12 -6.41
C ASN A 100 -10.32 -14.22 -4.97
N LEU A 101 -9.62 -13.17 -4.52
CA LEU A 101 -8.99 -13.11 -3.21
C LEU A 101 -10.04 -13.10 -2.09
N HIS A 102 -11.08 -12.29 -2.26
CA HIS A 102 -12.25 -12.18 -1.38
C HIS A 102 -13.42 -11.61 -2.20
N PRO A 103 -14.68 -11.92 -1.88
CA PRO A 103 -15.85 -11.37 -2.59
C PRO A 103 -15.84 -9.84 -2.73
N GLU A 104 -15.27 -9.13 -1.75
CA GLU A 104 -15.10 -7.68 -1.74
C GLU A 104 -13.70 -7.21 -2.21
N GLY A 105 -12.93 -8.09 -2.86
CA GLY A 105 -11.58 -7.79 -3.33
C GLY A 105 -10.53 -7.60 -2.22
N LEU A 106 -9.51 -6.79 -2.51
CA LEU A 106 -8.36 -6.62 -1.60
C LEU A 106 -8.76 -6.07 -0.23
N LEU A 107 -9.60 -5.04 -0.18
CA LEU A 107 -9.96 -4.42 1.11
C LEU A 107 -10.80 -5.35 1.97
N GLY A 108 -11.69 -6.12 1.37
CA GLY A 108 -12.43 -7.18 2.05
C GLY A 108 -11.51 -8.27 2.57
N TYR A 109 -10.50 -8.64 1.80
CA TYR A 109 -9.50 -9.61 2.24
C TYR A 109 -8.69 -9.12 3.44
N TYR A 110 -8.23 -7.86 3.45
CA TYR A 110 -7.57 -7.28 4.62
C TYR A 110 -8.44 -7.39 5.88
N ARG A 111 -9.73 -7.02 5.78
CA ARG A 111 -10.68 -7.10 6.90
C ARG A 111 -10.89 -8.53 7.37
N SER A 112 -11.03 -9.48 6.44
CA SER A 112 -11.19 -10.91 6.77
C SER A 112 -9.98 -11.49 7.52
N ARG A 113 -8.81 -10.86 7.35
CA ARG A 113 -7.57 -11.23 8.05
C ARG A 113 -7.35 -10.45 9.35
N GLY A 114 -8.33 -9.67 9.79
CA GLY A 114 -8.31 -8.95 11.07
C GLY A 114 -7.62 -7.58 11.04
N LEU A 115 -7.29 -7.06 9.85
CA LEU A 115 -6.76 -5.70 9.71
C LEU A 115 -7.90 -4.68 9.72
N ALA A 116 -7.74 -3.59 10.47
CA ALA A 116 -8.59 -2.42 10.33
C ALA A 116 -8.24 -1.68 9.03
N VAL A 117 -9.24 -1.28 8.24
CA VAL A 117 -9.03 -0.72 6.90
C VAL A 117 -9.73 0.60 6.72
N GLU A 118 -8.98 1.60 6.29
CA GLU A 118 -9.51 2.88 5.79
C GLU A 118 -9.22 3.00 4.30
N SER A 119 -10.23 3.36 3.51
CA SER A 119 -10.09 3.62 2.08
C SER A 119 -10.30 5.11 1.82
N ILE A 120 -9.26 5.74 1.28
CA ILE A 120 -9.26 7.17 0.92
C ILE A 120 -8.84 7.25 -0.56
N PRO A 121 -9.77 7.08 -1.50
CA PRO A 121 -9.44 7.08 -2.92
C PRO A 121 -8.79 8.39 -3.35
N CYS A 122 -7.58 8.31 -3.88
CA CYS A 122 -6.83 9.43 -4.45
C CYS A 122 -6.62 9.18 -5.94
N THR A 123 -6.86 10.18 -6.78
CA THR A 123 -6.69 10.09 -8.23
C THR A 123 -5.24 9.78 -8.59
N ASP A 124 -5.06 8.78 -9.47
CA ASP A 124 -3.72 8.39 -9.90
C ASP A 124 -3.01 9.51 -10.67
N TYR A 125 -1.70 9.60 -10.51
CA TYR A 125 -0.86 10.68 -11.07
C TYR A 125 -1.22 12.09 -10.63
N GLN A 126 -2.09 12.26 -9.63
CA GLN A 126 -2.42 13.53 -9.02
C GLN A 126 -1.87 13.59 -7.59
N PRO A 127 -1.39 14.76 -7.13
CA PRO A 127 -1.04 14.91 -5.72
C PRO A 127 -2.30 14.80 -4.86
N PRO A 128 -2.23 14.14 -3.70
CA PRO A 128 -3.34 14.11 -2.75
C PRO A 128 -3.77 15.53 -2.35
N THR A 129 -5.08 15.76 -2.32
CA THR A 129 -5.65 17.03 -1.88
C THR A 129 -5.44 17.26 -0.38
N VAL A 130 -5.59 18.50 0.06
CA VAL A 130 -5.55 18.85 1.50
C VAL A 130 -6.59 18.05 2.28
N SER A 131 -7.81 17.92 1.74
CA SER A 131 -8.88 17.12 2.36
C SER A 131 -8.51 15.64 2.50
N GLN A 132 -7.91 15.03 1.47
CA GLN A 132 -7.47 13.64 1.53
C GLN A 132 -6.35 13.42 2.54
N LYS A 133 -5.40 14.36 2.64
CA LYS A 133 -4.34 14.31 3.66
C LYS A 133 -4.92 14.44 5.06
N GLN A 134 -5.91 15.30 5.28
CA GLN A 134 -6.58 15.44 6.57
C GLN A 134 -7.37 14.18 6.93
N GLN A 135 -8.10 13.58 6.00
CA GLN A 135 -8.78 12.31 6.21
C GLN A 135 -7.78 11.20 6.61
N ALA A 136 -6.61 11.18 5.95
CA ALA A 136 -5.57 10.22 6.30
C ALA A 136 -4.99 10.45 7.70
N LEU A 137 -4.86 11.71 8.13
CA LEU A 137 -4.40 12.05 9.48
C LEU A 137 -5.42 11.62 10.54
N ASP A 138 -6.69 11.91 10.31
CA ASP A 138 -7.77 11.52 11.21
C ASP A 138 -7.87 9.98 11.31
N ALA A 139 -7.76 9.27 10.18
CA ALA A 139 -7.68 7.83 10.14
C ALA A 139 -6.45 7.30 10.87
N PHE A 140 -5.27 7.88 10.61
CA PHE A 140 -4.04 7.49 11.28
C PHE A 140 -4.14 7.64 12.80
N HIS A 141 -4.73 8.72 13.32
CA HIS A 141 -4.91 8.89 14.76
C HIS A 141 -5.86 7.84 15.37
N ARG A 142 -6.93 7.49 14.67
CA ARG A 142 -7.97 6.57 15.13
C ARG A 142 -7.59 5.10 15.04
N LEU A 143 -6.87 4.71 13.99
CA LEU A 143 -6.58 3.31 13.68
C LEU A 143 -5.56 2.70 14.66
N PRO A 144 -5.70 1.39 14.99
CA PRO A 144 -4.67 0.64 15.71
C PRO A 144 -3.31 0.68 15.01
N LYS A 145 -2.24 0.81 15.79
CA LYS A 145 -0.85 0.85 15.28
C LYS A 145 -0.22 -0.54 15.34
N PRO A 146 0.75 -0.82 14.46
CA PRO A 146 1.23 -0.03 13.31
C PRO A 146 0.25 0.02 12.15
N VAL A 147 0.31 1.11 11.37
CA VAL A 147 -0.48 1.33 10.15
C VAL A 147 0.41 1.18 8.92
N LEU A 148 -0.04 0.41 7.94
CA LEU A 148 0.55 0.35 6.60
C LEU A 148 -0.24 1.26 5.65
N LEU A 149 0.44 2.23 5.06
CA LEU A 149 -0.12 3.14 4.05
C LEU A 149 0.35 2.69 2.66
N HIS A 150 -0.56 2.52 1.71
CA HIS A 150 -0.19 2.22 0.33
C HIS A 150 -1.09 2.89 -0.72
N CYS A 151 -0.53 3.10 -1.90
CA CYS A 151 -1.27 3.35 -3.13
C CYS A 151 -0.96 2.27 -4.16
N SER A 152 -0.77 2.60 -5.44
CA SER A 152 -0.29 1.63 -6.43
C SER A 152 1.22 1.38 -6.26
N ALA A 153 2.04 2.34 -6.69
CA ALA A 153 3.50 2.24 -6.62
C ALA A 153 4.12 2.66 -5.28
N GLY A 154 3.34 3.31 -4.42
CA GLY A 154 3.84 3.90 -3.18
C GLY A 154 4.44 5.30 -3.34
N ILE A 155 4.58 5.82 -4.56
CA ILE A 155 5.36 7.04 -4.85
C ILE A 155 4.50 8.31 -4.84
N ASP A 156 3.53 8.43 -5.78
CA ASP A 156 2.91 9.73 -6.06
C ASP A 156 1.82 10.14 -5.06
N ARG A 157 1.13 9.17 -4.50
CA ARG A 157 0.03 9.39 -3.54
C ARG A 157 0.45 9.09 -2.10
N SER A 158 1.07 7.92 -1.87
CA SER A 158 1.44 7.50 -0.51
C SER A 158 2.58 8.31 0.08
N SER A 159 3.63 8.65 -0.70
CA SER A 159 4.77 9.39 -0.15
C SER A 159 4.38 10.78 0.39
N PRO A 160 3.59 11.62 -0.34
CA PRO A 160 3.16 12.91 0.20
C PRO A 160 2.24 12.80 1.42
N VAL A 161 1.37 11.77 1.44
CA VAL A 161 0.52 11.51 2.62
C VAL A 161 1.38 11.06 3.79
N ALA A 162 2.32 10.13 3.59
CA ALA A 162 3.20 9.65 4.64
C ALA A 162 4.08 10.76 5.24
N ALA A 163 4.62 11.65 4.40
CA ALA A 163 5.37 12.82 4.86
C ALA A 163 4.48 13.74 5.72
N PHE A 164 3.27 14.05 5.25
CA PHE A 164 2.30 14.85 5.98
C PHE A 164 1.94 14.23 7.34
N LEU A 165 1.68 12.92 7.38
CA LEU A 165 1.41 12.20 8.65
C LEU A 165 2.60 12.28 9.61
N SER A 166 3.82 12.11 9.08
CA SER A 166 5.05 12.20 9.89
C SER A 166 5.29 13.58 10.50
N GLU A 167 4.89 14.65 9.79
CA GLU A 167 5.00 16.04 10.27
C GLU A 167 3.95 16.38 11.34
N HIS A 168 2.78 15.72 11.29
CA HIS A 168 1.64 16.00 12.15
C HIS A 168 1.39 14.91 13.22
N ASP A 169 2.32 13.96 13.38
CA ASP A 169 2.26 12.99 14.46
C ASP A 169 2.65 13.63 15.80
N ASN A 170 1.63 13.99 16.59
CA ASN A 170 1.78 14.63 17.90
C ASN A 170 2.20 13.67 19.03
N SER A 171 2.58 12.44 18.69
CA SER A 171 2.97 11.42 19.67
C SER A 171 4.48 11.48 19.98
N LYS A 172 4.90 12.60 20.56
CA LYS A 172 6.23 12.73 21.17
C LYS A 172 6.13 12.54 22.67
#